data_399dd0522fd9a7744cb692ca6922a9df
#
_entry.id   399dd0522fd9a7744cb692ca6922a9df
#
_cell.length_a   1.000
_cell.length_b   1.000
_cell.length_c   1.000
_cell.angle_alpha   90.00
_cell.angle_beta   90.00
_cell.angle_gamma   90.00
#
_symmetry.space_group_name_H-M   'P 1'
#
loop_
_entity.id
_entity.type
_entity.pdbx_description
1 polymer ?
#
loop_
_entity_poly.entity_id
_entity_poly.type
_entity_poly.pdbx_seq_one_letter_code
_entity_poly.pdbx_strand_id
1 'polypeptide(L)'
;MSDRMAFALEVRTMKKFLMWGAAALFAVQPVSAAMQAQPAPAPATAPVAQTVQARPAIWMVKDADTTVYMLGTVHLLKPNIEWKTGPVKRAYDASQEVVLEMIPPDDAAMQQLTLSKGIDRDGPPLTQKLDAATRAKYEAAMQKFGLPVAQFEMMQPWLVATVLGVTQWVKEGFDPNSGVDKKIKDAATKDGKKLVGLETAEQQIGFLADMPEPLQLRFLSAGLDDMDQGKAMVDRMMAAWTEGKPDDLAKVMNEGMDKVPEVHKILLTDRNQRWAEWIDARMKQPGTVFMAVGAGHLAGKDSVQDYLAKKNMKAVRVVQ
;
A
#
# COMPACT_ATOMS: atom_id res chain seq x y z
N MET A 1 -2.44 -12.44 40.56
CA MET A 1 -2.41 -11.00 40.22
C MET A 1 -1.25 -10.64 39.27
N SER A 2 -0.28 -11.53 39.10
CA SER A 2 0.92 -11.33 38.24
C SER A 2 0.59 -11.38 36.72
N ASP A 3 -0.22 -12.34 36.27
CA ASP A 3 -0.42 -12.58 34.83
C ASP A 3 -1.27 -11.53 34.10
N ARG A 4 -2.17 -10.87 34.81
CA ARG A 4 -2.98 -9.78 34.21
C ARG A 4 -2.19 -8.49 34.01
N MET A 5 -1.17 -8.24 34.82
CA MET A 5 -0.28 -7.08 34.65
C MET A 5 0.76 -7.31 33.54
N ALA A 6 1.29 -8.53 33.42
CA ALA A 6 2.17 -8.90 32.30
C ALA A 6 1.44 -8.81 30.96
N PHE A 7 0.24 -9.34 30.87
CA PHE A 7 -0.62 -9.26 29.67
C PHE A 7 -0.97 -7.81 29.29
N ALA A 8 -1.25 -6.93 30.27
CA ALA A 8 -1.51 -5.51 30.01
C ALA A 8 -0.28 -4.74 29.55
N LEU A 9 0.92 -5.15 29.97
CA LEU A 9 2.19 -4.55 29.55
C LEU A 9 2.58 -5.01 28.14
N GLU A 10 2.34 -6.29 27.81
CA GLU A 10 2.51 -6.85 26.46
C GLU A 10 1.58 -6.20 25.43
N VAL A 11 0.31 -6.02 25.77
CA VAL A 11 -0.66 -5.32 24.92
C VAL A 11 -0.27 -3.84 24.70
N ARG A 12 0.35 -3.18 25.68
CA ARG A 12 0.86 -1.82 25.52
C ARG A 12 2.09 -1.75 24.60
N THR A 13 2.95 -2.76 24.62
CA THR A 13 4.12 -2.85 23.74
C THR A 13 3.69 -3.25 22.32
N MET A 14 2.76 -4.20 22.18
CA MET A 14 2.13 -4.57 20.90
C MET A 14 1.43 -3.39 20.22
N LYS A 15 0.77 -2.50 20.97
CA LYS A 15 0.15 -1.28 20.39
C LYS A 15 1.14 -0.42 19.60
N LYS A 16 2.43 -0.44 19.92
CA LYS A 16 3.46 0.32 19.18
C LYS A 16 3.91 -0.37 17.87
N PHE A 17 3.77 -1.69 17.76
CA PHE A 17 4.19 -2.47 16.58
C PHE A 17 3.05 -2.77 15.61
N LEU A 18 1.81 -2.90 16.09
CA LEU A 18 0.64 -3.24 15.28
C LEU A 18 0.11 -2.11 14.39
N MET A 19 0.69 -0.92 14.49
CA MET A 19 0.37 0.22 13.61
C MET A 19 0.91 0.08 12.17
N TRP A 20 1.51 -1.07 11.78
CA TRP A 20 2.29 -1.22 10.55
C TRP A 20 1.77 -2.29 9.57
N GLY A 21 0.63 -2.90 9.82
CA GLY A 21 0.00 -3.83 8.85
C GLY A 21 -0.54 -3.10 7.61
N ALA A 22 -0.66 -3.78 6.49
CA ALA A 22 -0.98 -3.22 5.15
C ALA A 22 -2.23 -2.33 5.11
N ALA A 23 -3.19 -2.57 5.97
CA ALA A 23 -4.35 -1.70 6.13
C ALA A 23 -4.09 -0.53 7.08
N ALA A 24 -3.02 -0.60 7.89
CA ALA A 24 -2.58 0.45 8.81
C ALA A 24 -1.67 1.50 8.13
N LEU A 25 -1.55 1.49 6.80
CA LEU A 25 -0.81 2.51 6.03
C LEU A 25 -1.38 3.93 6.19
N PHE A 26 -2.50 4.08 6.88
CA PHE A 26 -3.18 5.37 7.03
C PHE A 26 -3.03 6.04 8.41
N ALA A 27 -2.41 5.41 9.42
CA ALA A 27 -2.38 5.99 10.75
C ALA A 27 -1.15 5.64 11.57
N VAL A 28 -0.10 6.45 11.48
CA VAL A 28 0.94 6.53 12.52
C VAL A 28 1.30 7.98 12.78
N GLN A 29 0.88 8.52 13.91
CA GLN A 29 1.49 9.70 14.53
C GLN A 29 2.60 9.24 15.50
N PRO A 30 3.81 9.80 15.47
CA PRO A 30 4.83 9.47 16.45
C PRO A 30 4.44 10.03 17.81
N VAL A 31 4.23 9.15 18.79
CA VAL A 31 4.16 9.57 20.20
C VAL A 31 5.58 9.86 20.66
N SER A 32 5.94 11.11 20.75
CA SER A 32 7.18 11.57 21.39
C SER A 32 7.16 11.20 22.87
N ALA A 33 7.99 10.24 23.25
CA ALA A 33 8.33 10.02 24.66
C ALA A 33 9.19 11.20 25.12
N ALA A 34 8.66 12.02 26.01
CA ALA A 34 9.41 13.06 26.68
C ALA A 34 10.48 12.41 27.58
N MET A 35 11.68 12.27 27.06
CA MET A 35 12.90 12.17 27.88
C MET A 35 13.43 13.58 28.06
N GLN A 36 13.58 14.00 29.32
CA GLN A 36 14.29 15.23 29.66
C GLN A 36 15.72 15.11 29.16
N ALA A 37 16.04 15.80 28.08
CA ALA A 37 17.39 15.89 27.54
C ALA A 37 17.99 17.24 27.94
N GLN A 38 19.23 17.21 28.39
CA GLN A 38 20.10 18.38 28.50
C GLN A 38 20.16 19.11 27.13
N PRO A 39 20.38 20.43 27.13
CA PRO A 39 20.47 21.17 25.87
C PRO A 39 21.69 20.68 25.07
N ALA A 40 21.39 20.00 23.98
CA ALA A 40 22.38 19.65 22.96
C ALA A 40 22.76 20.90 22.15
N PRO A 41 24.00 20.99 21.65
CA PRO A 41 24.40 22.07 20.74
C PRO A 41 23.47 22.08 19.52
N ALA A 42 23.18 23.30 19.02
CA ALA A 42 22.29 23.53 17.90
C ALA A 42 22.60 22.56 16.73
N PRO A 43 21.59 21.83 16.19
CA PRO A 43 21.84 20.91 15.10
C PRO A 43 22.36 21.71 13.90
N ALA A 44 23.50 21.29 13.36
CA ALA A 44 23.92 21.70 12.03
C ALA A 44 22.76 21.42 11.07
N THR A 45 22.34 22.41 10.30
CA THR A 45 21.27 22.29 9.34
C THR A 45 21.57 21.11 8.40
N ALA A 46 20.85 20.01 8.60
CA ALA A 46 20.91 18.88 7.67
C ALA A 46 20.62 19.43 6.25
N PRO A 47 21.37 19.00 5.24
CA PRO A 47 21.14 19.46 3.87
C PRO A 47 19.67 19.18 3.51
N VAL A 48 18.94 20.23 3.11
CA VAL A 48 17.58 20.09 2.62
C VAL A 48 17.63 19.14 1.43
N ALA A 49 17.04 17.97 1.56
CA ALA A 49 17.01 17.00 0.47
C ALA A 49 16.40 17.67 -0.76
N GLN A 50 17.10 17.62 -1.90
CA GLN A 50 16.61 18.21 -3.14
C GLN A 50 15.23 17.64 -3.48
N THR A 51 14.29 18.52 -3.82
CA THR A 51 12.96 18.13 -4.29
C THR A 51 13.08 17.38 -5.62
N VAL A 52 12.54 16.17 -5.68
CA VAL A 52 12.48 15.36 -6.89
C VAL A 52 11.13 15.59 -7.55
N GLN A 53 11.13 16.02 -8.81
CA GLN A 53 9.91 16.19 -9.60
C GLN A 53 9.50 14.87 -10.23
N ALA A 54 8.42 14.27 -9.77
CA ALA A 54 7.89 13.05 -10.36
C ALA A 54 6.82 13.37 -11.41
N ARG A 55 6.72 12.49 -12.41
CA ARG A 55 5.76 12.55 -13.53
C ARG A 55 5.01 11.24 -13.66
N PRO A 56 4.26 10.81 -12.61
CA PRO A 56 3.62 9.52 -12.62
C PRO A 56 2.66 9.37 -13.80
N ALA A 57 2.43 8.11 -14.18
CA ALA A 57 1.55 7.78 -15.27
C ALA A 57 0.10 8.13 -14.93
N ILE A 58 -0.58 8.84 -15.82
CA ILE A 58 -2.00 9.14 -15.75
C ILE A 58 -2.67 8.87 -17.09
N TRP A 59 -3.85 8.26 -17.07
CA TRP A 59 -4.65 7.94 -18.26
C TRP A 59 -6.01 8.62 -18.19
N MET A 60 -6.71 8.60 -19.30
CA MET A 60 -8.04 9.15 -19.44
C MET A 60 -8.90 8.22 -20.31
N VAL A 61 -10.12 7.94 -19.85
CA VAL A 61 -11.23 7.45 -20.67
C VAL A 61 -12.23 8.58 -20.78
N LYS A 62 -12.71 8.86 -21.98
CA LYS A 62 -13.58 10.00 -22.23
C LYS A 62 -14.59 9.68 -23.34
N ASP A 63 -15.81 10.19 -23.18
CA ASP A 63 -16.85 10.29 -24.22
C ASP A 63 -17.33 11.74 -24.40
N ALA A 64 -18.57 11.93 -24.80
CA ALA A 64 -19.12 13.26 -25.11
C ALA A 64 -19.29 14.16 -23.86
N ASP A 65 -19.68 13.58 -22.72
CA ASP A 65 -20.06 14.32 -21.50
C ASP A 65 -19.39 13.80 -20.21
N THR A 66 -18.63 12.72 -20.29
CA THR A 66 -17.97 12.08 -19.15
C THR A 66 -16.47 11.94 -19.37
N THR A 67 -15.71 12.16 -18.31
CA THR A 67 -14.25 11.94 -18.31
C THR A 67 -13.83 11.25 -17.00
N VAL A 68 -13.12 10.13 -17.10
CA VAL A 68 -12.48 9.44 -15.98
C VAL A 68 -10.98 9.50 -16.16
N TYR A 69 -10.31 10.25 -15.31
CA TYR A 69 -8.84 10.22 -15.18
C TYR A 69 -8.43 9.10 -14.24
N MET A 70 -7.37 8.37 -14.56
CA MET A 70 -6.84 7.27 -13.75
C MET A 70 -5.37 7.54 -13.45
N LEU A 71 -5.03 7.77 -12.18
CA LEU A 71 -3.67 7.97 -11.70
C LEU A 71 -3.20 6.71 -10.97
N GLY A 72 -2.01 6.22 -11.34
CA GLY A 72 -1.31 5.18 -10.56
C GLY A 72 -0.65 5.76 -9.32
N THR A 73 -1.04 5.27 -8.14
CA THR A 73 -0.55 5.74 -6.84
C THR A 73 0.47 4.79 -6.22
N VAL A 74 1.16 5.28 -5.18
CA VAL A 74 2.01 4.49 -4.29
C VAL A 74 1.68 4.84 -2.84
N HIS A 75 1.56 3.81 -1.99
CA HIS A 75 1.13 3.97 -0.60
C HIS A 75 2.21 4.56 0.32
N LEU A 76 3.47 4.43 -0.05
CA LEU A 76 4.60 5.01 0.65
C LEU A 76 5.42 5.83 -0.33
N LEU A 77 5.83 7.04 0.10
CA LEU A 77 6.63 7.92 -0.75
C LEU A 77 7.66 8.65 0.11
N LYS A 78 8.81 8.99 -0.48
CA LYS A 78 9.77 9.87 0.21
C LYS A 78 9.21 11.29 0.27
N PRO A 79 9.34 12.00 1.41
CA PRO A 79 8.72 13.31 1.62
C PRO A 79 9.17 14.41 0.63
N ASN A 80 10.36 14.23 0.02
CA ASN A 80 10.92 15.19 -0.93
C ASN A 80 10.48 14.96 -2.38
N ILE A 81 9.51 14.08 -2.65
CA ILE A 81 9.00 13.83 -4.01
C ILE A 81 7.73 14.65 -4.25
N GLU A 82 7.81 15.55 -5.21
CA GLU A 82 6.68 16.36 -5.70
C GLU A 82 6.05 15.70 -6.93
N TRP A 83 4.77 15.36 -6.88
CA TRP A 83 4.09 14.59 -7.93
C TRP A 83 2.77 15.22 -8.41
N LYS A 84 2.10 16.03 -7.57
CA LYS A 84 0.81 16.66 -7.92
C LYS A 84 1.03 17.90 -8.76
N THR A 85 1.64 17.73 -9.91
CA THR A 85 2.00 18.79 -10.86
C THR A 85 1.49 18.49 -12.27
N GLY A 86 1.61 19.43 -13.19
CA GLY A 86 1.32 19.21 -14.62
C GLY A 86 -0.03 18.53 -14.88
N PRO A 87 -0.07 17.43 -15.65
CA PRO A 87 -1.29 16.72 -16.00
C PRO A 87 -2.07 16.19 -14.79
N VAL A 88 -1.36 15.71 -13.75
CA VAL A 88 -2.00 15.18 -12.53
C VAL A 88 -2.78 16.26 -11.82
N LYS A 89 -2.17 17.45 -11.65
CA LYS A 89 -2.85 18.59 -11.02
C LYS A 89 -4.06 19.04 -11.85
N ARG A 90 -3.90 19.19 -13.17
CA ARG A 90 -5.01 19.59 -14.05
C ARG A 90 -6.18 18.62 -13.99
N ALA A 91 -5.90 17.31 -14.03
CA ALA A 91 -6.94 16.27 -13.94
C ALA A 91 -7.66 16.30 -12.60
N TYR A 92 -6.91 16.42 -11.50
CA TYR A 92 -7.48 16.54 -10.15
C TYR A 92 -8.36 17.79 -10.02
N ASP A 93 -7.86 18.95 -10.46
CA ASP A 93 -8.58 20.23 -10.34
C ASP A 93 -9.89 20.23 -11.15
N ALA A 94 -9.89 19.62 -12.34
CA ALA A 94 -11.05 19.50 -13.21
C ALA A 94 -12.14 18.55 -12.68
N SER A 95 -11.81 17.67 -11.72
CA SER A 95 -12.72 16.63 -11.25
C SER A 95 -13.54 17.08 -10.04
N GLN A 96 -14.83 16.74 -10.02
CA GLN A 96 -15.75 16.95 -8.90
C GLN A 96 -15.80 15.77 -7.95
N GLU A 97 -15.45 14.58 -8.46
CA GLU A 97 -15.48 13.32 -7.75
C GLU A 97 -14.08 12.71 -7.74
N VAL A 98 -13.65 12.22 -6.58
CA VAL A 98 -12.40 11.50 -6.38
C VAL A 98 -12.73 10.08 -5.96
N VAL A 99 -12.21 9.13 -6.71
CA VAL A 99 -12.40 7.69 -6.49
C VAL A 99 -11.08 7.09 -6.02
N LEU A 100 -11.13 6.40 -4.92
CA LEU A 100 -10.00 5.70 -4.31
C LEU A 100 -10.27 4.20 -4.29
N GLU A 101 -9.24 3.39 -4.11
CA GLU A 101 -9.46 1.96 -3.86
C GLU A 101 -10.39 1.77 -2.66
N MET A 102 -10.13 2.50 -1.59
CA MET A 102 -10.88 2.43 -0.34
C MET A 102 -10.91 3.81 0.32
N ILE A 103 -12.01 4.14 0.99
CA ILE A 103 -12.04 5.21 1.98
C ILE A 103 -11.77 4.56 3.34
N PRO A 104 -10.57 4.75 3.92
CA PRO A 104 -10.26 4.10 5.18
C PRO A 104 -11.17 4.62 6.29
N PRO A 105 -11.65 3.76 7.20
CA PRO A 105 -12.27 4.17 8.45
C PRO A 105 -11.24 4.91 9.32
N ASP A 106 -11.64 5.32 10.52
CA ASP A 106 -10.68 5.86 11.47
C ASP A 106 -9.61 4.82 11.88
N ASP A 107 -8.50 5.32 12.41
CA ASP A 107 -7.33 4.49 12.73
C ASP A 107 -7.64 3.38 13.73
N ALA A 108 -8.52 3.64 14.70
CA ALA A 108 -8.89 2.66 15.72
C ALA A 108 -9.72 1.51 15.11
N ALA A 109 -10.68 1.84 14.26
CA ALA A 109 -11.51 0.87 13.55
C ALA A 109 -10.65 0.03 12.58
N MET A 110 -9.72 0.67 11.84
CA MET A 110 -8.81 -0.04 10.96
C MET A 110 -7.88 -0.98 11.73
N GLN A 111 -7.32 -0.54 12.86
CA GLN A 111 -6.50 -1.37 13.73
C GLN A 111 -7.29 -2.57 14.26
N GLN A 112 -8.51 -2.34 14.76
CA GLN A 112 -9.36 -3.41 15.26
C GLN A 112 -9.67 -4.44 14.19
N LEU A 113 -10.01 -4.01 12.98
CA LEU A 113 -10.27 -4.90 11.84
C LEU A 113 -9.02 -5.73 11.50
N THR A 114 -7.86 -5.09 11.38
CA THR A 114 -6.60 -5.78 11.08
C THR A 114 -6.26 -6.83 12.15
N LEU A 115 -6.40 -6.49 13.43
CA LEU A 115 -6.15 -7.42 14.53
C LEU A 115 -7.14 -8.57 14.57
N SER A 116 -8.42 -8.31 14.32
CA SER A 116 -9.47 -9.34 14.33
C SER A 116 -9.25 -10.42 13.27
N LYS A 117 -8.66 -10.07 12.13
CA LYS A 117 -8.38 -10.99 11.02
C LYS A 117 -6.91 -11.46 10.98
N GLY A 118 -6.00 -10.73 11.60
CA GLY A 118 -4.56 -10.98 11.52
C GLY A 118 -3.97 -11.74 12.71
N ILE A 119 -4.73 -11.97 13.79
CA ILE A 119 -4.26 -12.71 14.97
C ILE A 119 -4.92 -14.08 15.03
N ASP A 120 -4.09 -15.11 15.02
CA ASP A 120 -4.46 -16.51 15.25
C ASP A 120 -4.23 -16.85 16.71
N ARG A 121 -5.32 -17.01 17.48
CA ARG A 121 -5.25 -17.28 18.91
C ARG A 121 -5.30 -18.77 19.25
N ASP A 122 -5.77 -19.58 18.32
CA ASP A 122 -6.08 -20.97 18.52
C ASP A 122 -5.12 -21.92 17.78
N GLY A 123 -4.38 -21.39 16.80
CA GLY A 123 -3.41 -22.12 16.01
C GLY A 123 -2.03 -22.23 16.67
N PRO A 124 -1.13 -23.06 16.10
CA PRO A 124 0.25 -23.13 16.55
C PRO A 124 1.00 -21.82 16.24
N PRO A 125 2.07 -21.52 16.98
CA PRO A 125 2.95 -20.40 16.69
C PRO A 125 3.40 -20.37 15.21
N LEU A 126 3.57 -19.15 14.65
CA LEU A 126 3.98 -19.00 13.25
C LEU A 126 5.24 -19.79 12.91
N THR A 127 6.25 -19.76 13.78
CA THR A 127 7.50 -20.51 13.56
C THR A 127 7.30 -22.01 13.44
N GLN A 128 6.24 -22.58 13.99
CA GLN A 128 5.90 -24.00 13.85
C GLN A 128 5.17 -24.30 12.52
N LYS A 129 4.58 -23.29 11.89
CA LYS A 129 3.93 -23.43 10.57
C LYS A 129 4.93 -23.34 9.42
N LEU A 130 6.12 -22.77 9.66
CA LEU A 130 7.16 -22.60 8.63
C LEU A 130 8.02 -23.85 8.49
N ASP A 131 8.36 -24.22 7.25
CA ASP A 131 9.42 -25.19 7.00
C ASP A 131 10.78 -24.63 7.47
N ALA A 132 11.79 -25.52 7.59
CA ALA A 132 13.09 -25.14 8.16
C ALA A 132 13.79 -24.01 7.36
N ALA A 133 13.69 -24.03 6.03
CA ALA A 133 14.33 -23.04 5.17
C ALA A 133 13.63 -21.68 5.28
N THR A 134 12.31 -21.65 5.21
CA THR A 134 11.50 -20.44 5.36
C THR A 134 11.66 -19.84 6.77
N ARG A 135 11.69 -20.69 7.81
CA ARG A 135 11.94 -20.25 9.19
C ARG A 135 13.27 -19.55 9.33
N ALA A 136 14.35 -20.13 8.80
CA ALA A 136 15.67 -19.50 8.86
C ALA A 136 15.70 -18.12 8.20
N LYS A 137 15.05 -17.96 7.04
CA LYS A 137 14.90 -16.65 6.37
C LYS A 137 14.07 -15.67 7.18
N TYR A 138 12.98 -16.13 7.77
CA TYR A 138 12.12 -15.33 8.64
C TYR A 138 12.88 -14.81 9.86
N GLU A 139 13.59 -15.67 10.59
CA GLU A 139 14.36 -15.30 11.76
C GLU A 139 15.50 -14.31 11.39
N ALA A 140 16.16 -14.53 10.25
CA ALA A 140 17.17 -13.60 9.72
C ALA A 140 16.56 -12.22 9.39
N ALA A 141 15.37 -12.17 8.76
CA ALA A 141 14.66 -10.94 8.46
C ALA A 141 14.25 -10.20 9.75
N MET A 142 13.73 -10.93 10.74
CA MET A 142 13.35 -10.36 12.03
C MET A 142 14.58 -9.74 12.74
N GLN A 143 15.72 -10.44 12.72
CA GLN A 143 16.98 -9.91 13.26
C GLN A 143 17.45 -8.67 12.50
N LYS A 144 17.45 -8.70 11.15
CA LYS A 144 17.80 -7.56 10.27
C LYS A 144 16.98 -6.32 10.58
N PHE A 145 15.71 -6.49 10.90
CA PHE A 145 14.81 -5.39 11.21
C PHE A 145 14.75 -5.01 12.70
N GLY A 146 15.35 -5.80 13.58
CA GLY A 146 15.30 -5.60 15.03
C GLY A 146 13.90 -5.88 15.60
N LEU A 147 13.16 -6.81 14.99
CA LEU A 147 11.82 -7.22 15.41
C LEU A 147 11.90 -8.50 16.26
N PRO A 148 11.32 -8.53 17.47
CA PRO A 148 11.34 -9.74 18.29
C PRO A 148 10.35 -10.78 17.78
N VAL A 149 10.85 -11.97 17.41
CA VAL A 149 10.06 -13.10 16.87
C VAL A 149 8.84 -13.41 17.75
N ALA A 150 9.02 -13.44 19.07
CA ALA A 150 7.94 -13.77 20.01
C ALA A 150 6.69 -12.89 19.90
N GLN A 151 6.81 -11.65 19.42
CA GLN A 151 5.66 -10.76 19.23
C GLN A 151 4.84 -11.08 17.98
N PHE A 152 5.35 -11.90 17.09
CA PHE A 152 4.75 -12.23 15.80
C PHE A 152 4.21 -13.66 15.74
N GLU A 153 4.45 -14.47 16.78
CA GLU A 153 4.09 -15.89 16.80
C GLU A 153 2.58 -16.15 16.63
N MET A 154 1.75 -15.22 17.09
CA MET A 154 0.29 -15.33 16.95
C MET A 154 -0.25 -14.60 15.73
N MET A 155 0.60 -14.05 14.88
CA MET A 155 0.15 -13.35 13.66
C MET A 155 -0.05 -14.33 12.52
N GLN A 156 -1.12 -14.11 11.75
CA GLN A 156 -1.33 -14.81 10.49
C GLN A 156 -0.18 -14.50 9.50
N PRO A 157 0.22 -15.46 8.65
CA PRO A 157 1.36 -15.27 7.74
C PRO A 157 1.22 -14.05 6.82
N TRP A 158 0.00 -13.74 6.36
CA TRP A 158 -0.25 -12.56 5.52
C TRP A 158 0.09 -11.25 6.22
N LEU A 159 -0.23 -11.14 7.53
CA LEU A 159 0.03 -9.94 8.30
C LEU A 159 1.54 -9.76 8.52
N VAL A 160 2.25 -10.85 8.81
CA VAL A 160 3.72 -10.83 8.96
C VAL A 160 4.40 -10.42 7.66
N ALA A 161 3.99 -11.01 6.52
CA ALA A 161 4.52 -10.64 5.20
C ALA A 161 4.34 -9.13 4.93
N THR A 162 3.17 -8.60 5.26
CA THR A 162 2.85 -7.19 5.10
C THR A 162 3.70 -6.30 6.00
N VAL A 163 3.82 -6.64 7.29
CA VAL A 163 4.65 -5.86 8.25
C VAL A 163 6.10 -5.84 7.80
N LEU A 164 6.65 -6.97 7.38
CA LEU A 164 8.04 -7.04 6.90
C LEU A 164 8.25 -6.21 5.64
N GLY A 165 7.34 -6.30 4.67
CA GLY A 165 7.39 -5.50 3.45
C GLY A 165 7.36 -3.99 3.73
N VAL A 166 6.42 -3.52 4.56
CA VAL A 166 6.34 -2.10 4.95
C VAL A 166 7.59 -1.67 5.71
N THR A 167 8.09 -2.49 6.64
CA THR A 167 9.30 -2.19 7.41
C THR A 167 10.52 -1.99 6.50
N GLN A 168 10.65 -2.80 5.44
CA GLN A 168 11.68 -2.63 4.43
C GLN A 168 11.63 -1.23 3.80
N TRP A 169 10.46 -0.80 3.33
CA TRP A 169 10.29 0.51 2.69
C TRP A 169 10.58 1.66 3.63
N VAL A 170 10.12 1.58 4.89
CA VAL A 170 10.35 2.62 5.88
C VAL A 170 11.82 2.76 6.22
N LYS A 171 12.56 1.65 6.32
CA LYS A 171 14.03 1.69 6.51
C LYS A 171 14.77 2.33 5.34
N GLU A 172 14.21 2.32 4.16
CA GLU A 172 14.73 3.03 2.97
C GLU A 172 14.30 4.51 2.91
N GLY A 173 13.64 5.02 3.94
CA GLY A 173 13.26 6.43 4.09
C GLY A 173 11.90 6.78 3.45
N PHE A 174 11.07 5.79 3.15
CA PHE A 174 9.70 6.02 2.71
C PHE A 174 8.78 6.25 3.90
N ASP A 175 7.82 7.14 3.72
CA ASP A 175 6.87 7.54 4.77
C ASP A 175 5.43 7.25 4.30
N PRO A 176 4.65 6.47 5.06
CA PRO A 176 3.22 6.24 4.79
C PRO A 176 2.40 7.54 4.75
N ASN A 177 2.78 8.55 5.54
CA ASN A 177 2.10 9.85 5.54
C ASN A 177 2.33 10.65 4.25
N SER A 178 3.34 10.29 3.48
CA SER A 178 3.65 10.87 2.17
C SER A 178 3.03 10.09 1.03
N GLY A 179 2.33 8.98 1.31
CA GLY A 179 1.63 8.18 0.31
C GLY A 179 0.69 8.99 -0.55
N VAL A 180 0.67 8.68 -1.85
CA VAL A 180 -0.10 9.44 -2.85
C VAL A 180 -1.59 9.35 -2.58
N ASP A 181 -2.08 8.16 -2.25
CA ASP A 181 -3.50 7.90 -1.94
C ASP A 181 -3.96 8.75 -0.75
N LYS A 182 -3.17 8.74 0.32
CA LYS A 182 -3.45 9.55 1.52
C LYS A 182 -3.48 11.03 1.18
N LYS A 183 -2.49 11.53 0.45
CA LYS A 183 -2.42 12.95 0.05
C LYS A 183 -3.60 13.35 -0.85
N ILE A 184 -4.05 12.46 -1.74
CA ILE A 184 -5.24 12.71 -2.58
C ILE A 184 -6.50 12.73 -1.72
N LYS A 185 -6.68 11.76 -0.81
CA LYS A 185 -7.82 11.71 0.11
C LYS A 185 -7.91 13.00 0.95
N ASP A 186 -6.78 13.39 1.57
CA ASP A 186 -6.72 14.57 2.43
C ASP A 186 -7.02 15.84 1.62
N ALA A 187 -6.48 15.98 0.42
CA ALA A 187 -6.77 17.09 -0.49
C ALA A 187 -8.25 17.11 -0.91
N ALA A 188 -8.82 15.98 -1.31
CA ALA A 188 -10.21 15.87 -1.73
C ALA A 188 -11.18 16.22 -0.59
N THR A 189 -10.88 15.79 0.63
CA THR A 189 -11.63 16.15 1.83
C THR A 189 -11.58 17.66 2.07
N LYS A 190 -10.39 18.26 2.01
CA LYS A 190 -10.18 19.71 2.19
C LYS A 190 -10.91 20.52 1.12
N ASP A 191 -10.87 20.06 -0.13
CA ASP A 191 -11.46 20.76 -1.28
C ASP A 191 -12.97 20.49 -1.42
N GLY A 192 -13.58 19.70 -0.52
CA GLY A 192 -15.01 19.39 -0.53
C GLY A 192 -15.45 18.53 -1.73
N LYS A 193 -14.53 17.77 -2.35
CA LYS A 193 -14.85 16.89 -3.46
C LYS A 193 -15.58 15.64 -2.95
N LYS A 194 -16.47 15.09 -3.78
CA LYS A 194 -17.14 13.82 -3.48
C LYS A 194 -16.10 12.70 -3.46
N LEU A 195 -16.02 11.97 -2.34
CA LEU A 195 -15.17 10.79 -2.20
C LEU A 195 -15.98 9.51 -2.41
N VAL A 196 -15.43 8.58 -3.19
CA VAL A 196 -15.98 7.25 -3.44
C VAL A 196 -14.90 6.20 -3.25
N GLY A 197 -15.19 5.13 -2.52
CA GLY A 197 -14.35 3.93 -2.42
C GLY A 197 -14.85 2.86 -3.38
N LEU A 198 -13.94 2.21 -4.10
CA LEU A 198 -14.25 1.05 -4.94
C LEU A 198 -14.49 -0.20 -4.10
N GLU A 199 -13.86 -0.26 -2.93
CA GLU A 199 -13.87 -1.38 -1.98
C GLU A 199 -14.05 -0.88 -0.55
N THR A 200 -14.47 -1.77 0.34
CA THR A 200 -14.50 -1.50 1.78
C THR A 200 -13.19 -1.94 2.45
N ALA A 201 -12.97 -1.50 3.68
CA ALA A 201 -11.82 -1.94 4.48
C ALA A 201 -11.82 -3.46 4.71
N GLU A 202 -13.02 -4.03 5.00
CA GLU A 202 -13.18 -5.47 5.15
C GLU A 202 -12.79 -6.24 3.89
N GLN A 203 -13.18 -5.74 2.71
CA GLN A 203 -12.81 -6.36 1.44
C GLN A 203 -11.30 -6.33 1.23
N GLN A 204 -10.65 -5.18 1.46
CA GLN A 204 -9.21 -5.06 1.26
C GLN A 204 -8.40 -5.94 2.22
N ILE A 205 -8.74 -5.96 3.50
CA ILE A 205 -8.12 -6.88 4.46
C ILE A 205 -8.43 -8.33 4.08
N GLY A 206 -9.67 -8.61 3.65
CA GLY A 206 -10.12 -9.94 3.24
C GLY A 206 -9.31 -10.51 2.07
N PHE A 207 -8.86 -9.70 1.12
CA PHE A 207 -8.03 -10.20 0.01
C PHE A 207 -6.76 -10.94 0.49
N LEU A 208 -6.22 -10.55 1.62
CA LEU A 208 -5.07 -11.21 2.23
C LEU A 208 -5.48 -12.20 3.32
N ALA A 209 -6.36 -11.79 4.22
CA ALA A 209 -6.73 -12.54 5.40
C ALA A 209 -7.57 -13.79 5.10
N ASP A 210 -8.42 -13.73 4.06
CA ASP A 210 -9.30 -14.84 3.69
C ASP A 210 -8.63 -15.83 2.71
N MET A 211 -7.35 -15.62 2.35
CA MET A 211 -6.56 -16.63 1.63
C MET A 211 -6.39 -17.89 2.49
N PRO A 212 -6.45 -19.10 1.91
CA PRO A 212 -6.09 -20.32 2.63
C PRO A 212 -4.68 -20.21 3.24
N GLU A 213 -4.49 -20.71 4.47
CA GLU A 213 -3.20 -20.63 5.18
C GLU A 213 -2.00 -21.12 4.33
N PRO A 214 -2.07 -22.21 3.56
CA PRO A 214 -0.95 -22.61 2.68
C PRO A 214 -0.57 -21.52 1.65
N LEU A 215 -1.53 -20.75 1.16
CA LEU A 215 -1.26 -19.65 0.22
C LEU A 215 -0.64 -18.45 0.95
N GLN A 216 -1.10 -18.15 2.16
CA GLN A 216 -0.50 -17.11 2.99
C GLN A 216 0.97 -17.44 3.34
N LEU A 217 1.28 -18.71 3.64
CA LEU A 217 2.65 -19.16 3.91
C LEU A 217 3.54 -19.03 2.66
N ARG A 218 3.03 -19.37 1.48
CA ARG A 218 3.76 -19.16 0.22
C ARG A 218 3.97 -17.67 -0.06
N PHE A 219 2.98 -16.83 0.21
CA PHE A 219 3.10 -15.37 0.08
C PHE A 219 4.19 -14.81 1.01
N LEU A 220 4.21 -15.24 2.27
CA LEU A 220 5.27 -14.88 3.22
C LEU A 220 6.65 -15.36 2.73
N SER A 221 6.76 -16.62 2.32
CA SER A 221 8.02 -17.20 1.83
C SER A 221 8.57 -16.44 0.61
N ALA A 222 7.70 -16.13 -0.36
CA ALA A 222 8.09 -15.35 -1.54
C ALA A 222 8.62 -13.96 -1.17
N GLY A 223 7.94 -13.27 -0.24
CA GLY A 223 8.40 -11.97 0.27
C GLY A 223 9.76 -12.04 0.97
N LEU A 224 10.01 -13.12 1.72
CA LEU A 224 11.30 -13.34 2.38
C LEU A 224 12.44 -13.61 1.37
N ASP A 225 12.16 -14.30 0.25
CA ASP A 225 13.15 -14.56 -0.81
C ASP A 225 13.65 -13.28 -1.47
N ASP A 226 12.81 -12.26 -1.53
CA ASP A 226 13.12 -10.99 -2.19
C ASP A 226 13.77 -9.95 -1.23
N MET A 227 13.84 -10.23 0.08
CA MET A 227 14.28 -9.25 1.08
C MET A 227 15.74 -8.77 0.92
N ASP A 228 16.63 -9.61 0.39
CA ASP A 228 18.01 -9.20 0.16
C ASP A 228 18.14 -8.26 -1.04
N GLN A 229 17.24 -8.37 -2.02
CA GLN A 229 17.15 -7.51 -3.18
C GLN A 229 16.17 -6.34 -2.98
N GLY A 230 15.51 -6.27 -1.82
CA GLY A 230 14.41 -5.37 -1.54
C GLY A 230 14.72 -3.90 -1.84
N LYS A 231 15.92 -3.42 -1.45
CA LYS A 231 16.32 -2.04 -1.76
C LYS A 231 16.40 -1.78 -3.28
N ALA A 232 17.06 -2.66 -4.02
CA ALA A 232 17.22 -2.49 -5.47
C ALA A 232 15.85 -2.57 -6.18
N MET A 233 14.96 -3.44 -5.71
CA MET A 233 13.59 -3.55 -6.24
C MET A 233 12.79 -2.27 -5.97
N VAL A 234 12.81 -1.75 -4.73
CA VAL A 234 12.16 -0.50 -4.35
C VAL A 234 12.69 0.68 -5.18
N ASP A 235 14.01 0.79 -5.33
CA ASP A 235 14.63 1.86 -6.13
C ASP A 235 14.18 1.78 -7.60
N ARG A 236 14.11 0.58 -8.22
CA ARG A 236 13.63 0.38 -9.58
C ARG A 236 12.13 0.72 -9.72
N MET A 237 11.30 0.27 -8.78
CA MET A 237 9.87 0.60 -8.77
C MET A 237 9.66 2.11 -8.69
N MET A 238 10.38 2.77 -7.79
CA MET A 238 10.24 4.22 -7.61
C MET A 238 10.78 5.01 -8.79
N ALA A 239 11.88 4.59 -9.43
CA ALA A 239 12.37 5.19 -10.66
C ALA A 239 11.30 5.08 -11.76
N ALA A 240 10.76 3.88 -11.98
CA ALA A 240 9.72 3.65 -12.99
C ALA A 240 8.46 4.50 -12.71
N TRP A 241 8.03 4.60 -11.44
CA TRP A 241 6.87 5.41 -11.08
C TRP A 241 7.13 6.91 -11.25
N THR A 242 8.25 7.43 -10.75
CA THR A 242 8.59 8.87 -10.84
C THR A 242 8.81 9.34 -12.28
N GLU A 243 9.31 8.47 -13.14
CA GLU A 243 9.53 8.73 -14.58
C GLU A 243 8.27 8.48 -15.42
N GLY A 244 7.22 7.92 -14.82
CA GLY A 244 5.97 7.59 -15.48
C GLY A 244 6.12 6.48 -16.53
N LYS A 245 6.89 5.44 -16.22
CA LYS A 245 7.16 4.27 -17.05
C LYS A 245 6.36 3.05 -16.57
N PRO A 246 5.08 2.91 -16.91
CA PRO A 246 4.24 1.84 -16.38
C PRO A 246 4.71 0.44 -16.81
N ASP A 247 5.29 0.29 -17.99
CA ASP A 247 5.79 -1.01 -18.47
C ASP A 247 7.01 -1.49 -17.65
N ASP A 248 7.89 -0.57 -17.26
CA ASP A 248 9.02 -0.91 -16.41
C ASP A 248 8.57 -1.20 -14.98
N LEU A 249 7.56 -0.46 -14.49
CA LEU A 249 6.92 -0.75 -13.20
C LEU A 249 6.31 -2.16 -13.20
N ALA A 250 5.55 -2.51 -14.24
CA ALA A 250 4.95 -3.83 -14.40
C ALA A 250 5.99 -4.96 -14.38
N LYS A 251 7.11 -4.79 -15.07
CA LYS A 251 8.21 -5.78 -15.05
C LYS A 251 8.71 -6.05 -13.64
N VAL A 252 9.01 -4.99 -12.87
CA VAL A 252 9.52 -5.13 -11.51
C VAL A 252 8.49 -5.78 -10.60
N MET A 253 7.22 -5.41 -10.72
CA MET A 253 6.14 -6.00 -9.91
C MET A 253 5.91 -7.48 -10.26
N ASN A 254 5.94 -7.84 -11.53
CA ASN A 254 5.71 -9.21 -11.97
C ASN A 254 6.84 -10.16 -11.53
N GLU A 255 8.11 -9.71 -11.45
CA GLU A 255 9.23 -10.51 -10.94
C GLU A 255 8.92 -11.16 -9.57
N GLY A 256 8.22 -10.45 -8.69
CA GLY A 256 7.81 -10.99 -7.38
C GLY A 256 6.50 -11.78 -7.42
N MET A 257 5.51 -11.29 -8.18
CA MET A 257 4.16 -11.87 -8.23
C MET A 257 4.07 -13.17 -9.02
N ASP A 258 4.98 -13.42 -9.97
CA ASP A 258 5.02 -14.66 -10.74
C ASP A 258 5.30 -15.90 -9.86
N LYS A 259 5.87 -15.70 -8.68
CA LYS A 259 6.10 -16.78 -7.69
C LYS A 259 4.81 -17.28 -7.04
N VAL A 260 3.78 -16.44 -6.99
CA VAL A 260 2.48 -16.72 -6.34
C VAL A 260 1.32 -16.19 -7.19
N PRO A 261 1.05 -16.81 -8.36
CA PRO A 261 0.09 -16.29 -9.33
C PRO A 261 -1.34 -16.21 -8.80
N GLU A 262 -1.70 -17.04 -7.81
CA GLU A 262 -3.00 -16.95 -7.16
C GLU A 262 -3.15 -15.63 -6.36
N VAL A 263 -2.07 -15.18 -5.73
CA VAL A 263 -2.04 -13.89 -5.02
C VAL A 263 -2.14 -12.74 -6.02
N HIS A 264 -1.43 -12.80 -7.15
CA HIS A 264 -1.56 -11.85 -8.24
C HIS A 264 -3.01 -11.74 -8.72
N LYS A 265 -3.69 -12.88 -8.90
CA LYS A 265 -5.10 -12.92 -9.30
C LYS A 265 -5.98 -12.20 -8.29
N ILE A 266 -5.85 -12.50 -7.00
CA ILE A 266 -6.65 -11.92 -5.92
C ILE A 266 -6.40 -10.41 -5.76
N LEU A 267 -5.13 -10.00 -5.76
CA LEU A 267 -4.75 -8.62 -5.44
C LEU A 267 -4.83 -7.67 -6.64
N LEU A 268 -4.74 -8.16 -7.87
CA LEU A 268 -4.75 -7.33 -9.08
C LEU A 268 -5.84 -7.73 -10.07
N THR A 269 -5.78 -8.92 -10.67
CA THR A 269 -6.59 -9.29 -11.83
C THR A 269 -8.09 -9.17 -11.57
N ASP A 270 -8.60 -9.79 -10.49
CA ASP A 270 -10.03 -9.79 -10.17
C ASP A 270 -10.53 -8.39 -9.76
N ARG A 271 -9.67 -7.60 -9.12
CA ARG A 271 -9.98 -6.20 -8.76
C ARG A 271 -10.01 -5.32 -10.00
N ASN A 272 -9.05 -5.45 -10.90
CA ASN A 272 -8.99 -4.69 -12.16
C ASN A 272 -10.23 -4.91 -13.01
N GLN A 273 -10.72 -6.15 -13.08
CA GLN A 273 -11.96 -6.48 -13.81
C GLN A 273 -13.15 -5.74 -13.17
N ARG A 274 -13.35 -5.83 -11.86
CA ARG A 274 -14.44 -5.15 -11.15
C ARG A 274 -14.36 -3.63 -11.31
N TRP A 275 -13.16 -3.08 -11.27
CA TRP A 275 -12.99 -1.63 -11.44
C TRP A 275 -13.25 -1.15 -12.86
N ALA A 276 -12.92 -1.95 -13.87
CA ALA A 276 -13.31 -1.67 -15.25
C ALA A 276 -14.85 -1.72 -15.44
N GLU A 277 -15.54 -2.61 -14.73
CA GLU A 277 -17.01 -2.64 -14.69
C GLU A 277 -17.57 -1.38 -14.01
N TRP A 278 -16.96 -0.94 -12.91
CA TRP A 278 -17.34 0.31 -12.25
C TRP A 278 -17.15 1.51 -13.18
N ILE A 279 -16.02 1.60 -13.90
CA ILE A 279 -15.75 2.68 -14.86
C ILE A 279 -16.79 2.66 -15.98
N ASP A 280 -17.12 1.49 -16.56
CA ASP A 280 -18.15 1.34 -17.60
C ASP A 280 -19.53 1.86 -17.12
N ALA A 281 -19.90 1.54 -15.89
CA ALA A 281 -21.12 2.07 -15.29
C ALA A 281 -21.06 3.59 -15.05
N ARG A 282 -19.90 4.09 -14.61
CA ARG A 282 -19.69 5.53 -14.34
C ARG A 282 -19.69 6.37 -15.62
N MET A 283 -19.21 5.83 -16.73
CA MET A 283 -19.23 6.51 -18.04
C MET A 283 -20.64 6.82 -18.54
N LYS A 284 -21.68 6.20 -17.99
CA LYS A 284 -23.11 6.48 -18.31
C LYS A 284 -23.69 7.68 -17.55
N GLN A 285 -22.86 8.38 -16.77
CA GLN A 285 -23.26 9.53 -15.94
C GLN A 285 -22.36 10.72 -16.26
N PRO A 286 -22.90 11.88 -16.68
CA PRO A 286 -22.09 13.04 -17.02
C PRO A 286 -21.18 13.49 -15.88
N GLY A 287 -20.00 14.03 -16.21
CA GLY A 287 -19.09 14.66 -15.25
C GLY A 287 -17.66 14.18 -15.34
N THR A 288 -16.81 14.74 -14.48
CA THR A 288 -15.38 14.46 -14.46
C THR A 288 -14.98 13.81 -13.14
N VAL A 289 -14.28 12.69 -13.23
CA VAL A 289 -13.84 11.85 -12.11
C VAL A 289 -12.31 11.75 -12.10
N PHE A 290 -11.72 11.83 -10.93
CA PHE A 290 -10.33 11.53 -10.68
C PHE A 290 -10.21 10.23 -9.90
N MET A 291 -9.86 9.15 -10.55
CA MET A 291 -9.65 7.84 -9.96
C MET A 291 -8.16 7.69 -9.62
N ALA A 292 -7.86 7.34 -8.37
CA ALA A 292 -6.51 7.15 -7.86
C ALA A 292 -6.40 5.77 -7.22
N VAL A 293 -5.66 4.88 -7.88
CA VAL A 293 -5.50 3.47 -7.48
C VAL A 293 -4.04 3.06 -7.60
N GLY A 294 -3.61 2.03 -6.87
CA GLY A 294 -2.22 1.57 -6.88
C GLY A 294 -1.69 1.38 -8.30
N ALA A 295 -0.47 1.85 -8.53
CA ALA A 295 0.11 1.93 -9.87
C ALA A 295 0.20 0.56 -10.57
N GLY A 296 0.28 -0.53 -9.81
CA GLY A 296 0.24 -1.89 -10.34
C GLY A 296 -1.07 -2.26 -11.05
N HIS A 297 -2.18 -1.66 -10.67
CA HIS A 297 -3.48 -1.87 -11.32
C HIS A 297 -3.56 -1.24 -12.72
N LEU A 298 -2.70 -0.26 -12.98
CA LEU A 298 -2.63 0.48 -14.24
C LEU A 298 -1.38 0.17 -15.06
N ALA A 299 -0.74 -0.99 -14.82
CA ALA A 299 0.52 -1.37 -15.44
C ALA A 299 0.46 -2.82 -15.95
N GLY A 300 1.03 -3.05 -17.12
CA GLY A 300 1.21 -4.38 -17.71
C GLY A 300 -0.08 -5.08 -18.13
N LYS A 301 0.04 -6.39 -18.28
CA LYS A 301 -1.05 -7.28 -18.67
C LYS A 301 -2.11 -7.38 -17.56
N ASP A 302 -3.37 -7.58 -17.96
CA ASP A 302 -4.54 -7.65 -17.07
C ASP A 302 -4.74 -6.38 -16.23
N SER A 303 -4.22 -5.24 -16.70
CA SER A 303 -4.48 -3.91 -16.13
C SER A 303 -5.95 -3.49 -16.30
N VAL A 304 -6.36 -2.46 -15.57
CA VAL A 304 -7.70 -1.84 -15.76
C VAL A 304 -7.88 -1.42 -17.22
N GLN A 305 -6.85 -0.88 -17.88
CA GLN A 305 -6.90 -0.47 -19.29
C GLN A 305 -7.18 -1.65 -20.21
N ASP A 306 -6.59 -2.82 -19.94
CA ASP A 306 -6.85 -4.04 -20.74
C ASP A 306 -8.31 -4.51 -20.62
N TYR A 307 -8.90 -4.44 -19.42
CA TYR A 307 -10.32 -4.76 -19.22
C TYR A 307 -11.25 -3.71 -19.82
N LEU A 308 -10.89 -2.44 -19.83
CA LEU A 308 -11.61 -1.38 -20.52
C LEU A 308 -11.58 -1.59 -22.03
N ALA A 309 -10.44 -1.98 -22.60
CA ALA A 309 -10.31 -2.28 -24.03
C ALA A 309 -11.25 -3.43 -24.46
N LYS A 310 -11.43 -4.47 -23.62
CA LYS A 310 -12.40 -5.55 -23.85
C LYS A 310 -13.87 -5.06 -23.90
N LYS A 311 -14.13 -3.87 -23.34
CA LYS A 311 -15.43 -3.18 -23.36
C LYS A 311 -15.50 -2.07 -24.43
N ASN A 312 -14.58 -2.06 -25.38
CA ASN A 312 -14.44 -1.02 -26.41
C ASN A 312 -14.18 0.40 -25.87
N MET A 313 -13.69 0.52 -24.65
CA MET A 313 -13.27 1.79 -24.05
C MET A 313 -11.74 1.91 -24.11
N LYS A 314 -11.28 2.95 -24.82
CA LYS A 314 -9.84 3.19 -24.99
C LYS A 314 -9.32 4.14 -23.91
N ALA A 315 -8.51 3.64 -23.01
CA ALA A 315 -7.74 4.47 -22.11
C ALA A 315 -6.55 5.11 -22.86
N VAL A 316 -6.44 6.42 -22.80
CA VAL A 316 -5.38 7.18 -23.48
C VAL A 316 -4.47 7.80 -22.43
N ARG A 317 -3.15 7.68 -22.64
CA ARG A 317 -2.15 8.34 -21.80
C ARG A 317 -2.32 9.86 -21.91
N VAL A 318 -2.42 10.54 -20.76
CA VAL A 318 -2.37 12.00 -20.71
C VAL A 318 -0.90 12.41 -20.66
N VAL A 319 -0.45 13.05 -21.71
CA VAL A 319 0.90 13.60 -21.82
C VAL A 319 0.91 15.09 -21.50
N GLN A 320 2.10 15.63 -21.22
CA GLN A 320 2.29 17.05 -20.88
C GLN A 320 1.96 17.95 -22.06
#